data_b97c4ee26bade38315b313dc89f03f51
#
_entry.id   b97c4ee26bade38315b313dc89f03f51
#
_cell.length_a   1.000
_cell.length_b   1.000
_cell.length_c   1.000
_cell.angle_alpha   90.00
_cell.angle_beta   90.00
_cell.angle_gamma   90.00
#
_symmetry.space_group_name_H-M   'P 1'
#
loop_
_entity.id
_entity.type
_entity.pdbx_description
1 polymer ?
#
loop_
_entity_poly.entity_id
_entity_poly.type
_entity_poly.pdbx_seq_one_letter_code
_entity_poly.pdbx_strand_id
1 'polypeptide(L)'
;ASKDVKVVLSGEGADEFFGGYNSYDDNFYTKLPFFIRKSMASICKILPKNKITRYIIRRGLPLEESYVSINRTYYDDELKDVLKIDNYIKNKDIVKDVYDEYKDYNKLDKMLAVDIRYWLSNNILTIVDKMTMAHSIESRVPFTDMKVFDVARMLPKNYKVSDGTTKVAL
;
A
#
# COMPACT_ATOMS: atom_id res chain seq x y z
N ALA A 1 13.54 9.38 26.48
CA ALA A 1 14.12 8.11 26.00
C ALA A 1 15.63 8.23 25.79
N SER A 2 16.14 9.22 25.00
CA SER A 2 17.58 9.32 24.67
C SER A 2 18.53 9.51 25.88
N LYS A 3 18.02 9.97 27.02
CA LYS A 3 18.76 10.05 28.29
C LYS A 3 18.88 8.68 28.98
N ASP A 4 17.99 7.76 28.68
CA ASP A 4 17.82 6.51 29.43
C ASP A 4 18.25 5.29 28.61
N VAL A 5 18.05 5.33 27.27
CA VAL A 5 18.35 4.22 26.38
C VAL A 5 19.05 4.68 25.10
N LYS A 6 19.88 3.81 24.53
CA LYS A 6 20.59 4.05 23.26
C LYS A 6 19.99 3.27 22.09
N VAL A 7 19.29 2.19 22.39
CA VAL A 7 18.66 1.30 21.40
C VAL A 7 17.21 1.08 21.77
N VAL A 8 16.33 1.11 20.77
CA VAL A 8 14.89 0.80 20.91
C VAL A 8 14.49 -0.21 19.85
N LEU A 9 13.43 -0.97 20.12
CA LEU A 9 12.79 -1.84 19.13
C LEU A 9 11.55 -1.14 18.61
N SER A 10 11.33 -1.21 17.29
CA SER A 10 10.14 -0.70 16.61
C SER A 10 9.39 -1.81 15.89
N GLY A 11 8.07 -1.68 15.77
CA GLY A 11 7.19 -2.62 15.08
C GLY A 11 7.08 -2.43 13.57
N GLU A 12 7.88 -1.56 12.96
CA GLU A 12 7.81 -1.26 11.54
C GLU A 12 8.06 -2.50 10.67
N GLY A 13 7.38 -2.58 9.55
CA GLY A 13 7.42 -3.72 8.63
C GLY A 13 6.35 -4.78 8.90
N ALA A 14 5.74 -4.80 10.09
CA ALA A 14 4.70 -5.74 10.42
C ALA A 14 3.45 -5.57 9.53
N ASP A 15 3.06 -4.35 9.20
CA ASP A 15 1.92 -4.06 8.36
C ASP A 15 2.14 -4.50 6.91
N GLU A 16 3.31 -4.27 6.38
CA GLU A 16 3.68 -4.59 5.00
C GLU A 16 3.91 -6.10 4.80
N PHE A 17 4.40 -6.81 5.81
CA PHE A 17 4.66 -8.24 5.71
C PHE A 17 3.44 -9.09 6.02
N PHE A 18 2.62 -8.67 6.98
CA PHE A 18 1.47 -9.44 7.48
C PHE A 18 0.12 -8.83 7.12
N GLY A 19 0.09 -7.80 6.28
CA GLY A 19 -1.15 -7.22 5.77
C GLY A 19 -1.92 -6.40 6.79
N GLY A 20 -1.27 -5.42 7.43
CA GLY A 20 -1.86 -4.65 8.53
C GLY A 20 -2.78 -3.51 8.11
N TYR A 21 -2.74 -3.06 6.86
CA TYR A 21 -3.56 -1.93 6.44
C TYR A 21 -4.95 -2.35 5.99
N ASN A 22 -5.98 -1.60 6.38
CA ASN A 22 -7.37 -1.84 5.98
C ASN A 22 -7.58 -1.80 4.45
N SER A 23 -6.67 -1.15 3.70
CA SER A 23 -6.71 -1.11 2.24
C SER A 23 -6.46 -2.47 1.58
N TYR A 24 -5.86 -3.40 2.30
CA TYR A 24 -5.58 -4.76 1.83
C TYR A 24 -6.80 -5.67 1.88
N ASP A 25 -7.79 -5.35 2.73
CA ASP A 25 -9.01 -6.14 2.80
C ASP A 25 -9.98 -5.80 1.67
N ASP A 26 -10.68 -6.82 1.22
CA ASP A 26 -11.68 -6.71 0.17
C ASP A 26 -13.06 -6.44 0.81
N ASN A 27 -13.59 -5.24 0.59
CA ASN A 27 -14.99 -4.95 0.96
C ASN A 27 -15.97 -5.49 -0.09
N PHE A 28 -17.27 -5.35 0.19
CA PHE A 28 -18.35 -5.83 -0.68
C PHE A 28 -18.16 -5.40 -2.15
N TYR A 29 -17.82 -4.12 -2.40
CA TYR A 29 -17.63 -3.62 -3.76
C TYR A 29 -16.41 -4.21 -4.45
N THR A 30 -15.29 -4.36 -3.75
CA THR A 30 -14.05 -4.91 -4.33
C THR A 30 -14.10 -6.42 -4.56
N LYS A 31 -15.02 -7.12 -3.90
CA LYS A 31 -15.32 -8.55 -4.14
C LYS A 31 -16.11 -8.77 -5.45
N LEU A 32 -16.75 -7.73 -6.00
CA LEU A 32 -17.44 -7.84 -7.29
C LEU A 32 -16.46 -8.11 -8.45
N PRO A 33 -16.88 -8.87 -9.47
CA PRO A 33 -16.10 -9.07 -10.69
C PRO A 33 -15.66 -7.74 -11.32
N PHE A 34 -14.45 -7.72 -11.88
CA PHE A 34 -13.86 -6.49 -12.41
C PHE A 34 -14.74 -5.81 -13.48
N PHE A 35 -15.36 -6.58 -14.37
CA PHE A 35 -16.21 -6.02 -15.42
C PHE A 35 -17.43 -5.26 -14.86
N ILE A 36 -18.03 -5.76 -13.75
CA ILE A 36 -19.13 -5.06 -13.05
C ILE A 36 -18.62 -3.74 -12.46
N ARG A 37 -17.49 -3.78 -11.75
CA ARG A 37 -16.89 -2.57 -11.17
C ARG A 37 -16.53 -1.54 -12.24
N LYS A 38 -15.99 -1.98 -13.39
CA LYS A 38 -15.66 -1.13 -14.53
C LYS A 38 -16.90 -0.48 -15.12
N SER A 39 -17.99 -1.22 -15.30
CA SER A 39 -19.27 -0.69 -15.79
C SER A 39 -19.85 0.34 -14.84
N MET A 40 -19.89 0.05 -13.53
CA MET A 40 -20.35 1.00 -12.52
C MET A 40 -19.50 2.26 -12.50
N ALA A 41 -18.18 2.13 -12.61
CA ALA A 41 -17.27 3.26 -12.69
C ALA A 41 -17.54 4.14 -13.92
N SER A 42 -17.85 3.54 -15.07
CA SER A 42 -18.19 4.26 -16.29
C SER A 42 -19.48 5.08 -16.15
N ILE A 43 -20.48 4.52 -15.50
CA ILE A 43 -21.74 5.25 -15.19
C ILE A 43 -21.45 6.38 -14.19
N CYS A 44 -20.65 6.13 -13.16
CA CYS A 44 -20.31 7.15 -12.16
C CYS A 44 -19.53 8.35 -12.71
N LYS A 45 -18.83 8.19 -13.84
CA LYS A 45 -18.13 9.32 -14.51
C LYS A 45 -19.07 10.43 -15.01
N ILE A 46 -20.33 10.09 -15.28
CA ILE A 46 -21.36 11.00 -15.78
C ILE A 46 -22.07 11.72 -14.63
N LEU A 47 -21.97 11.16 -13.42
CA LEU A 47 -22.62 11.69 -12.20
C LEU A 47 -21.78 12.79 -11.52
N PRO A 48 -22.41 13.67 -10.72
CA PRO A 48 -21.70 14.66 -9.93
C PRO A 48 -20.59 14.01 -9.06
N LYS A 49 -19.41 14.63 -9.06
CA LYS A 49 -18.25 14.16 -8.30
C LYS A 49 -18.46 14.35 -6.79
N ASN A 50 -18.76 13.28 -6.08
CA ASN A 50 -18.80 13.22 -4.62
C ASN A 50 -17.90 12.08 -4.10
N LYS A 51 -17.82 11.88 -2.78
CA LYS A 51 -16.99 10.84 -2.16
C LYS A 51 -17.30 9.44 -2.67
N ILE A 52 -18.60 9.13 -2.88
CA ILE A 52 -19.07 7.82 -3.32
C ILE A 52 -18.72 7.57 -4.79
N THR A 53 -19.05 8.51 -5.69
CA THR A 53 -18.74 8.36 -7.11
C THR A 53 -17.23 8.29 -7.37
N ARG A 54 -16.44 9.10 -6.67
CA ARG A 54 -14.96 8.99 -6.72
C ARG A 54 -14.46 7.63 -6.24
N TYR A 55 -15.00 7.11 -5.14
CA TYR A 55 -14.64 5.78 -4.64
C TYR A 55 -14.93 4.69 -5.67
N ILE A 56 -16.14 4.67 -6.27
CA ILE A 56 -16.56 3.69 -7.28
C ILE A 56 -15.65 3.79 -8.53
N ILE A 57 -15.40 4.99 -9.02
CA ILE A 57 -14.53 5.22 -10.18
C ILE A 57 -13.13 4.65 -9.91
N ARG A 58 -12.53 4.99 -8.78
CA ARG A 58 -11.17 4.57 -8.42
C ARG A 58 -11.03 3.06 -8.27
N ARG A 59 -12.01 2.43 -7.62
CA ARG A 59 -12.03 0.97 -7.43
C ARG A 59 -12.47 0.18 -8.68
N GLY A 60 -12.99 0.85 -9.69
CA GLY A 60 -13.27 0.30 -11.03
C GLY A 60 -12.06 0.32 -11.97
N LEU A 61 -10.93 0.90 -11.57
CA LEU A 61 -9.67 0.86 -12.31
C LEU A 61 -8.96 -0.50 -12.15
N PRO A 62 -8.09 -0.86 -13.09
CA PRO A 62 -7.12 -1.95 -12.89
C PRO A 62 -6.33 -1.78 -11.60
N LEU A 63 -5.78 -2.87 -11.06
CA LEU A 63 -5.11 -2.82 -9.75
C LEU A 63 -3.92 -1.85 -9.76
N GLU A 64 -3.09 -1.88 -10.78
CA GLU A 64 -1.91 -1.03 -10.97
C GLU A 64 -2.23 0.47 -11.09
N GLU A 65 -3.46 0.81 -11.47
CA GLU A 65 -3.94 2.20 -11.48
C GLU A 65 -4.66 2.58 -10.18
N SER A 66 -5.30 1.60 -9.54
CA SER A 66 -6.08 1.81 -8.32
C SER A 66 -5.22 1.75 -7.05
N TYR A 67 -4.10 1.03 -7.07
CA TYR A 67 -3.21 0.86 -5.93
C TYR A 67 -1.75 1.09 -6.33
N VAL A 68 -1.17 2.17 -5.87
CA VAL A 68 0.22 2.59 -6.16
C VAL A 68 1.05 2.60 -4.87
N SER A 69 0.45 2.72 -3.73
CA SER A 69 0.94 2.56 -2.37
C SER A 69 -0.12 3.03 -1.38
N ILE A 70 0.04 2.67 -0.11
CA ILE A 70 -0.84 3.10 0.98
C ILE A 70 -0.89 4.62 1.14
N ASN A 71 0.18 5.33 0.87
CA ASN A 71 0.33 6.77 1.10
C ASN A 71 0.02 7.66 -0.11
N ARG A 72 -0.58 7.11 -1.18
CA ARG A 72 -0.89 7.92 -2.36
C ARG A 72 -1.77 9.13 -2.00
N THR A 73 -1.24 10.34 -2.21
CA THR A 73 -1.90 11.59 -1.91
C THR A 73 -2.82 12.04 -3.04
N TYR A 74 -2.36 11.94 -4.30
CA TYR A 74 -3.10 12.40 -5.47
C TYR A 74 -3.28 11.27 -6.50
N TYR A 75 -4.42 11.29 -7.19
CA TYR A 75 -4.66 10.48 -8.37
C TYR A 75 -4.26 11.24 -9.64
N ASP A 76 -4.01 10.53 -10.74
CA ASP A 76 -3.53 11.15 -11.99
C ASP A 76 -4.49 12.22 -12.54
N ASP A 77 -5.80 12.07 -12.31
CA ASP A 77 -6.79 13.08 -12.69
C ASP A 77 -6.75 14.34 -11.81
N GLU A 78 -6.26 14.21 -10.58
CA GLU A 78 -6.09 15.33 -9.65
C GLU A 78 -4.74 16.03 -9.84
N LEU A 79 -3.72 15.31 -10.31
CA LEU A 79 -2.39 15.87 -10.55
C LEU A 79 -2.39 17.00 -11.58
N LYS A 80 -3.27 16.95 -12.58
CA LYS A 80 -3.43 18.00 -13.58
C LYS A 80 -3.81 19.36 -12.98
N ASP A 81 -4.57 19.34 -11.89
CA ASP A 81 -5.02 20.55 -11.21
C ASP A 81 -3.95 21.11 -10.24
N VAL A 82 -3.02 20.26 -9.80
CA VAL A 82 -1.98 20.62 -8.83
C VAL A 82 -0.65 20.96 -9.50
N LEU A 83 -0.27 20.20 -10.51
CA LEU A 83 0.98 20.39 -11.25
C LEU A 83 0.80 21.41 -12.37
N LYS A 84 1.71 22.38 -12.44
CA LYS A 84 1.76 23.38 -13.52
C LYS A 84 2.61 22.91 -14.72
N ILE A 85 2.64 21.57 -14.93
CA ILE A 85 3.38 20.93 -16.02
C ILE A 85 2.47 19.93 -16.71
N ASP A 86 2.52 19.91 -18.04
CA ASP A 86 1.68 19.02 -18.85
C ASP A 86 2.25 17.59 -18.95
N ASN A 87 3.54 17.44 -18.75
CA ASN A 87 4.23 16.15 -18.91
C ASN A 87 4.75 15.67 -17.54
N TYR A 88 4.09 14.69 -16.94
CA TYR A 88 4.45 14.06 -15.66
C TYR A 88 4.34 12.55 -15.75
N ILE A 89 5.11 11.85 -14.93
CA ILE A 89 5.06 10.39 -14.82
C ILE A 89 3.75 10.01 -14.13
N LYS A 90 2.96 9.14 -14.76
CA LYS A 90 1.72 8.63 -14.16
C LYS A 90 2.03 7.72 -12.98
N ASN A 91 1.15 7.73 -12.00
CA ASN A 91 1.29 6.91 -10.81
C ASN A 91 1.53 5.42 -11.11
N LYS A 92 0.81 4.85 -12.08
CA LYS A 92 1.00 3.45 -12.50
C LYS A 92 2.38 3.14 -13.08
N ASP A 93 2.99 4.13 -13.75
CA ASP A 93 4.30 3.94 -14.40
C ASP A 93 5.43 3.89 -13.35
N ILE A 94 5.22 4.51 -12.18
CA ILE A 94 6.15 4.47 -11.04
C ILE A 94 6.26 3.05 -10.48
N VAL A 95 5.13 2.34 -10.38
CA VAL A 95 5.06 1.01 -9.74
C VAL A 95 5.03 -0.14 -10.75
N LYS A 96 5.20 0.17 -12.04
CA LYS A 96 5.08 -0.80 -13.13
C LYS A 96 6.03 -1.97 -12.98
N ASP A 97 7.26 -1.72 -12.60
CA ASP A 97 8.30 -2.73 -12.39
C ASP A 97 7.87 -3.79 -11.37
N VAL A 98 7.25 -3.39 -10.25
CA VAL A 98 6.73 -4.31 -9.25
C VAL A 98 5.58 -5.14 -9.80
N TYR A 99 4.62 -4.50 -10.49
CA TYR A 99 3.49 -5.24 -11.06
C TYR A 99 3.91 -6.22 -12.16
N ASP A 100 4.92 -5.90 -12.95
CA ASP A 100 5.48 -6.78 -13.96
C ASP A 100 6.22 -7.98 -13.31
N GLU A 101 7.00 -7.72 -12.27
CA GLU A 101 7.72 -8.76 -11.50
C GLU A 101 6.75 -9.73 -10.81
N TYR A 102 5.66 -9.21 -10.21
CA TYR A 102 4.68 -9.99 -9.46
C TYR A 102 3.41 -10.33 -10.27
N LYS A 103 3.47 -10.33 -11.61
CA LYS A 103 2.30 -10.52 -12.49
C LYS A 103 1.47 -11.76 -12.17
N ASP A 104 2.12 -12.87 -11.78
CA ASP A 104 1.50 -14.17 -11.53
C ASP A 104 1.03 -14.35 -10.07
N TYR A 105 1.31 -13.37 -9.21
CA TYR A 105 0.90 -13.39 -7.80
C TYR A 105 -0.52 -12.89 -7.61
N ASN A 106 -1.13 -13.23 -6.48
CA ASN A 106 -2.45 -12.74 -6.13
C ASN A 106 -2.47 -11.22 -5.84
N LYS A 107 -3.66 -10.65 -5.78
CA LYS A 107 -3.87 -9.20 -5.57
C LYS A 107 -3.17 -8.67 -4.31
N LEU A 108 -3.31 -9.39 -3.17
CA LEU A 108 -2.73 -8.96 -1.90
C LEU A 108 -1.20 -8.92 -1.97
N ASP A 109 -0.57 -9.97 -2.49
CA ASP A 109 0.89 -10.02 -2.57
C ASP A 109 1.46 -8.92 -3.49
N LYS A 110 0.76 -8.56 -4.58
CA LYS A 110 1.10 -7.40 -5.40
C LYS A 110 1.07 -6.09 -4.61
N MET A 111 0.03 -5.89 -3.81
CA MET A 111 -0.11 -4.68 -2.97
C MET A 111 0.98 -4.63 -1.90
N LEU A 112 1.25 -5.74 -1.22
CA LEU A 112 2.33 -5.86 -0.23
C LEU A 112 3.69 -5.56 -0.86
N ALA A 113 3.99 -6.13 -2.03
CA ALA A 113 5.26 -5.90 -2.74
C ALA A 113 5.47 -4.41 -3.09
N VAL A 114 4.41 -3.72 -3.54
CA VAL A 114 4.46 -2.28 -3.79
C VAL A 114 4.78 -1.51 -2.51
N ASP A 115 4.09 -1.82 -1.39
CA ASP A 115 4.33 -1.09 -0.14
C ASP A 115 5.68 -1.43 0.49
N ILE A 116 6.16 -2.65 0.40
CA ILE A 116 7.52 -3.02 0.84
C ILE A 116 8.56 -2.19 0.07
N ARG A 117 8.43 -2.07 -1.26
CA ARG A 117 9.42 -1.38 -2.09
C ARG A 117 9.36 0.14 -1.95
N TYR A 118 8.18 0.73 -1.93
CA TYR A 118 8.01 2.19 -2.02
C TYR A 118 7.66 2.85 -0.68
N TRP A 119 6.83 2.22 0.13
CA TRP A 119 6.39 2.79 1.40
C TRP A 119 7.33 2.44 2.55
N LEU A 120 7.58 1.16 2.80
CA LEU A 120 8.43 0.72 3.90
C LEU A 120 9.87 1.19 3.69
N SER A 121 10.49 0.83 2.57
CA SER A 121 11.93 1.09 2.34
C SER A 121 12.24 2.58 2.18
N ASN A 122 11.47 3.29 1.34
CA ASN A 122 11.81 4.66 0.97
C ASN A 122 11.21 5.72 1.91
N ASN A 123 10.23 5.37 2.73
CA ASN A 123 9.58 6.32 3.60
C ASN A 123 9.69 5.91 5.08
N ILE A 124 9.05 4.83 5.51
CA ILE A 124 8.97 4.45 6.92
C ILE A 124 10.36 4.28 7.53
N LEU A 125 11.17 3.37 7.00
CA LEU A 125 12.50 3.08 7.56
C LEU A 125 13.42 4.28 7.49
N THR A 126 13.35 5.07 6.41
CA THR A 126 14.15 6.30 6.27
C THR A 126 13.76 7.36 7.31
N ILE A 127 12.46 7.54 7.56
CA ILE A 127 11.98 8.51 8.56
C ILE A 127 12.35 8.05 9.96
N VAL A 128 12.10 6.78 10.29
CA VAL A 128 12.42 6.21 11.60
C VAL A 128 13.92 6.37 11.90
N ASP A 129 14.80 5.99 10.96
CA ASP A 129 16.23 6.12 11.12
C ASP A 129 16.64 7.58 11.34
N LYS A 130 16.25 8.49 10.46
CA LYS A 130 16.62 9.92 10.59
C LYS A 130 16.12 10.55 11.88
N MET A 131 14.89 10.25 12.29
CA MET A 131 14.30 10.86 13.47
C MET A 131 14.90 10.31 14.77
N THR A 132 15.17 9.01 14.84
CA THR A 132 15.78 8.40 16.02
C THR A 132 17.26 8.78 16.12
N MET A 133 17.99 8.77 14.98
CA MET A 133 19.40 9.18 14.95
C MET A 133 19.60 10.65 15.27
N ALA A 134 18.67 11.55 14.93
CA ALA A 134 18.70 12.96 15.35
C ALA A 134 18.68 13.11 16.87
N HIS A 135 18.22 12.09 17.60
CA HIS A 135 18.21 12.04 19.07
C HIS A 135 19.22 11.04 19.64
N SER A 136 20.18 10.57 18.85
CA SER A 136 21.20 9.58 19.25
C SER A 136 20.60 8.29 19.82
N ILE A 137 19.51 7.82 19.21
CA ILE A 137 18.87 6.53 19.48
C ILE A 137 18.98 5.66 18.23
N GLU A 138 19.42 4.41 18.38
CA GLU A 138 19.37 3.40 17.34
C GLU A 138 18.01 2.68 17.37
N SER A 139 17.23 2.74 16.30
CA SER A 139 16.01 1.95 16.16
C SER A 139 16.29 0.66 15.41
N ARG A 140 15.96 -0.47 16.01
CA ARG A 140 15.99 -1.78 15.36
C ARG A 140 14.58 -2.24 15.06
N VAL A 141 14.38 -2.83 13.88
CA VAL A 141 13.09 -3.21 13.31
C VAL A 141 13.04 -4.73 13.09
N PRO A 142 12.73 -5.53 14.11
CA PRO A 142 12.81 -7.00 14.05
C PRO A 142 11.92 -7.62 12.96
N PHE A 143 10.79 -6.99 12.60
CA PHE A 143 9.91 -7.50 11.56
C PHE A 143 10.53 -7.45 10.16
N THR A 144 11.57 -6.64 9.94
CA THR A 144 12.28 -6.58 8.66
C THR A 144 13.42 -7.60 8.54
N ASP A 145 13.59 -8.49 9.51
CA ASP A 145 14.53 -9.60 9.40
C ASP A 145 14.13 -10.56 8.27
N MET A 146 15.12 -11.04 7.50
CA MET A 146 14.88 -11.91 6.35
C MET A 146 14.18 -13.21 6.72
N LYS A 147 14.41 -13.77 7.92
CA LYS A 147 13.72 -14.97 8.38
C LYS A 147 12.24 -14.71 8.65
N VAL A 148 11.91 -13.52 9.18
CA VAL A 148 10.53 -13.10 9.36
C VAL A 148 9.85 -12.91 8.01
N PHE A 149 10.53 -12.26 7.05
CA PHE A 149 10.04 -12.10 5.69
C PHE A 149 9.79 -13.46 5.01
N ASP A 150 10.72 -14.41 5.15
CA ASP A 150 10.57 -15.74 4.56
C ASP A 150 9.34 -16.49 5.10
N VAL A 151 9.03 -16.34 6.38
CA VAL A 151 7.79 -16.88 6.96
C VAL A 151 6.58 -16.12 6.42
N ALA A 152 6.61 -14.80 6.48
CA ALA A 152 5.48 -13.95 6.07
C ALA A 152 5.07 -14.16 4.60
N ARG A 153 6.05 -14.28 3.67
CA ARG A 153 5.77 -14.52 2.24
C ARG A 153 5.12 -15.87 1.95
N MET A 154 5.34 -16.88 2.80
CA MET A 154 4.73 -18.20 2.66
C MET A 154 3.31 -18.28 3.24
N LEU A 155 2.88 -17.30 4.04
CA LEU A 155 1.55 -17.32 4.63
C LEU A 155 0.46 -17.13 3.56
N PRO A 156 -0.57 -17.98 3.53
CA PRO A 156 -1.76 -17.78 2.72
C PRO A 156 -2.46 -16.46 3.06
N LYS A 157 -3.21 -15.91 2.10
CA LYS A 157 -3.92 -14.63 2.24
C LYS A 157 -4.74 -14.52 3.54
N ASN A 158 -5.47 -15.58 3.88
CA ASN A 158 -6.37 -15.61 5.06
C ASN A 158 -5.64 -15.52 6.41
N TYR A 159 -4.35 -15.83 6.45
CA TYR A 159 -3.51 -15.60 7.64
C TYR A 159 -2.94 -14.18 7.71
N LYS A 160 -3.01 -13.44 6.62
CA LYS A 160 -2.65 -12.02 6.57
C LYS A 160 -3.88 -11.15 6.79
N VAL A 161 -4.92 -11.36 5.96
CA VAL A 161 -6.15 -10.55 5.99
C VAL A 161 -7.37 -11.47 5.81
N SER A 162 -8.33 -11.42 6.74
CA SER A 162 -9.56 -12.20 6.68
C SER A 162 -10.70 -11.45 7.36
N ASP A 163 -11.82 -11.32 6.63
CA ASP A 163 -13.12 -10.86 7.16
C ASP A 163 -13.07 -9.59 8.05
N GLY A 164 -12.34 -8.58 7.59
CA GLY A 164 -12.18 -7.32 8.31
C GLY A 164 -11.09 -7.34 9.39
N THR A 165 -10.43 -8.49 9.58
CA THR A 165 -9.27 -8.61 10.47
C THR A 165 -7.99 -8.55 9.68
N THR A 166 -7.05 -7.73 10.12
CA THR A 166 -5.70 -7.59 9.56
C THR A 166 -4.66 -8.25 10.47
N LYS A 167 -3.50 -8.60 9.92
CA LYS A 167 -2.41 -9.26 10.68
C LYS A 167 -2.88 -10.50 11.45
N VAL A 168 -3.71 -11.35 10.83
CA VAL A 168 -4.36 -12.51 11.48
C VAL A 168 -3.34 -13.46 12.12
N ALA A 169 -2.13 -13.57 11.56
CA ALA A 169 -1.07 -14.45 12.05
C ALA A 169 -0.22 -13.85 13.20
N LEU A 170 -0.42 -12.58 13.56
CA LEU A 170 0.28 -11.90 14.66
C LEU A 170 -0.62 -11.69 15.88
#